data_90d711db87ff19969aefbb3c56613d85
#
_entry.id   90d711db87ff19969aefbb3c56613d85
#
_cell.length_a   1.000
_cell.length_b   1.000
_cell.length_c   1.000
_cell.angle_alpha   90.00
_cell.angle_beta   90.00
_cell.angle_gamma   90.00
#
_symmetry.space_group_name_H-M   'P 1'
#
loop_
_entity.id
_entity.type
_entity.pdbx_description
1 polymer ?
#
loop_
_entity_poly.entity_id
_entity_poly.type
_entity_poly.pdbx_seq_one_letter_code
_entity_poly.pdbx_strand_id
1 'polypeptide(L)'
;MPSTARDWMLTISAEKHTRQDVEELLDILGAYIFQQEEGGKSDYPHFQAFLQLQTPVHMGTLKNKFKKAGFNDAHIEMRKGTVQDCVDYCSKEETRVDGPWRGGEINLKDQQGSRSDLAELRRQIMDGASVSEVLLNDDACQAARYTRYLSELATARDRVKYGRQLRDITVHYLWGDPGVGK
;
A
#
# COMPACT_ATOMS: atom_id res chain seq x y z
N MET A 1 9.47 -11.58 13.21
CA MET A 1 9.52 -10.32 12.43
C MET A 1 9.63 -10.68 10.96
N PRO A 2 8.88 -10.10 10.06
CA PRO A 2 9.06 -10.36 8.63
C PRO A 2 10.48 -9.94 8.26
N SER A 3 11.25 -10.88 7.75
CA SER A 3 12.64 -10.66 7.36
C SER A 3 12.77 -10.17 5.91
N THR A 4 11.64 -9.93 5.22
CA THR A 4 11.56 -9.50 3.84
C THR A 4 10.81 -8.18 3.70
N ALA A 5 11.29 -7.29 2.84
CA ALA A 5 10.63 -6.03 2.51
C ALA A 5 10.85 -5.67 1.04
N ARG A 6 10.02 -4.76 0.52
CA ARG A 6 10.21 -4.10 -0.79
C ARG A 6 10.91 -2.76 -0.63
N ASP A 7 10.62 -2.07 0.46
CA ASP A 7 10.92 -0.67 0.67
C ASP A 7 12.06 -0.54 1.68
N TRP A 8 13.11 0.13 1.28
CA TRP A 8 14.36 0.22 2.01
C TRP A 8 14.85 1.65 2.10
N MET A 9 15.33 2.03 3.29
CA MET A 9 16.07 3.26 3.51
C MET A 9 17.56 2.95 3.49
N LEU A 10 18.34 3.78 2.81
CA LEU A 10 19.76 3.59 2.60
C LEU A 10 20.52 4.85 3.01
N THR A 11 21.67 4.66 3.65
CA THR A 11 22.64 5.72 3.88
C THR A 11 23.99 5.23 3.35
N ILE A 12 24.57 5.94 2.39
CA ILE A 12 25.76 5.55 1.65
C ILE A 12 26.79 6.68 1.76
N SER A 13 28.05 6.37 2.07
CA SER A 13 29.10 7.38 2.20
C SER A 13 29.37 8.06 0.85
N ALA A 14 29.28 9.39 0.81
CA ALA A 14 29.64 10.18 -0.37
C ALA A 14 31.17 10.42 -0.49
N GLU A 15 31.95 10.06 0.54
CA GLU A 15 33.41 10.07 0.47
C GLU A 15 33.96 8.88 -0.32
N LYS A 16 33.23 7.76 -0.32
CA LYS A 16 33.66 6.49 -0.93
C LYS A 16 33.01 6.19 -2.27
N HIS A 17 31.85 6.75 -2.50
CA HIS A 17 31.05 6.48 -3.68
C HIS A 17 30.65 7.80 -4.34
N THR A 18 30.69 7.82 -5.66
CA THR A 18 30.19 8.97 -6.43
C THR A 18 28.67 8.87 -6.60
N ARG A 19 28.04 10.00 -6.94
CA ARG A 19 26.63 10.01 -7.34
C ARG A 19 26.34 8.95 -8.42
N GLN A 20 27.19 8.87 -9.43
CA GLN A 20 27.00 7.98 -10.58
C GLN A 20 27.03 6.51 -10.15
N ASP A 21 27.95 6.12 -9.26
CA ASP A 21 28.01 4.75 -8.73
C ASP A 21 26.72 4.36 -8.01
N VAL A 22 26.14 5.28 -7.22
CA VAL A 22 24.88 5.06 -6.50
C VAL A 22 23.71 4.95 -7.48
N GLU A 23 23.64 5.83 -8.47
CA GLU A 23 22.59 5.85 -9.49
C GLU A 23 22.59 4.55 -10.30
N GLU A 24 23.76 4.11 -10.79
CA GLU A 24 23.91 2.86 -11.54
C GLU A 24 23.49 1.62 -10.72
N LEU A 25 23.83 1.58 -9.43
CA LEU A 25 23.41 0.48 -8.56
C LEU A 25 21.90 0.47 -8.36
N LEU A 26 21.31 1.64 -8.09
CA LEU A 26 19.87 1.74 -7.78
C LEU A 26 19.01 1.48 -9.02
N ASP A 27 19.42 1.90 -10.21
CA ASP A 27 18.76 1.64 -11.49
C ASP A 27 18.56 0.15 -11.77
N ILE A 28 19.54 -0.66 -11.40
CA ILE A 28 19.49 -2.13 -11.56
C ILE A 28 18.52 -2.76 -10.54
N LEU A 29 18.31 -2.12 -9.40
CA LEU A 29 17.58 -2.72 -8.29
C LEU A 29 16.07 -2.41 -8.31
N GLY A 30 15.68 -1.17 -8.64
CA GLY A 30 14.28 -0.77 -8.61
C GLY A 30 14.04 0.72 -8.75
N ALA A 31 12.88 1.19 -8.30
CA ALA A 31 12.57 2.61 -8.26
C ALA A 31 13.22 3.26 -7.03
N TYR A 32 13.70 4.49 -7.18
CA TYR A 32 14.41 5.17 -6.11
C TYR A 32 14.28 6.70 -6.15
N ILE A 33 14.58 7.30 -5.00
CA ILE A 33 14.90 8.71 -4.84
C ILE A 33 16.09 8.82 -3.88
N PHE A 34 17.06 9.66 -4.18
CA PHE A 34 18.16 9.94 -3.26
C PHE A 34 18.68 11.35 -3.43
N GLN A 35 19.35 11.85 -2.39
CA GLN A 35 20.03 13.14 -2.39
C GLN A 35 21.32 13.04 -1.61
N GLN A 36 22.25 13.95 -1.88
CA GLN A 36 23.43 14.14 -1.06
C GLN A 36 23.10 15.07 0.11
N GLU A 37 23.46 14.64 1.30
CA GLU A 37 23.26 15.39 2.53
C GLU A 37 24.58 15.59 3.28
N GLU A 38 24.66 16.68 4.03
CA GLU A 38 25.74 16.96 4.97
C GLU A 38 25.13 17.50 6.27
N GLY A 39 25.63 17.01 7.41
CA GLY A 39 25.13 17.38 8.73
C GLY A 39 24.01 16.44 9.24
N GLY A 40 23.35 16.84 10.31
CA GLY A 40 22.34 16.03 11.02
C GLY A 40 23.01 15.09 12.03
N LYS A 41 22.60 13.81 12.07
CA LYS A 41 23.18 12.80 12.97
C LYS A 41 24.53 12.28 12.51
N SER A 42 24.90 12.52 11.26
CA SER A 42 26.16 12.10 10.64
C SER A 42 26.92 13.35 10.22
N ASP A 43 28.08 13.61 10.84
CA ASP A 43 28.94 14.75 10.52
C ASP A 43 29.75 14.56 9.21
N TYR A 44 29.40 13.57 8.38
CA TYR A 44 30.09 13.30 7.12
C TYR A 44 29.12 13.33 5.93
N PRO A 45 29.60 13.68 4.73
CA PRO A 45 28.77 13.70 3.53
C PRO A 45 28.30 12.31 3.18
N HIS A 46 26.99 12.18 2.94
CA HIS A 46 26.38 10.91 2.60
C HIS A 46 25.23 11.06 1.62
N PHE A 47 24.91 9.97 0.93
CA PHE A 47 23.69 9.86 0.15
C PHE A 47 22.62 9.23 1.03
N GLN A 48 21.51 9.95 1.20
CA GLN A 48 20.28 9.43 1.81
C GLN A 48 19.36 9.00 0.70
N ALA A 49 18.99 7.71 0.68
CA ALA A 49 18.20 7.14 -0.41
C ALA A 49 17.01 6.32 0.10
N PHE A 50 15.93 6.33 -0.68
CA PHE A 50 14.83 5.40 -0.60
C PHE A 50 14.84 4.51 -1.86
N LEU A 51 14.78 3.21 -1.65
CA LEU A 51 14.74 2.20 -2.71
C LEU A 51 13.47 1.34 -2.57
N GLN A 52 12.70 1.26 -3.65
CA GLN A 52 11.52 0.41 -3.76
C GLN A 52 11.76 -0.69 -4.79
N LEU A 53 11.79 -1.93 -4.33
CA LEU A 53 11.97 -3.12 -5.17
C LEU A 53 10.62 -3.59 -5.74
N GLN A 54 10.65 -4.25 -6.89
CA GLN A 54 9.44 -4.87 -7.47
C GLN A 54 8.94 -6.05 -6.62
N THR A 55 9.86 -6.84 -6.06
CA THR A 55 9.54 -8.00 -5.21
C THR A 55 10.19 -7.86 -3.83
N PRO A 56 9.53 -8.35 -2.76
CA PRO A 56 10.13 -8.32 -1.44
C PRO A 56 11.36 -9.25 -1.38
N VAL A 57 12.41 -8.76 -0.74
CA VAL A 57 13.65 -9.52 -0.53
C VAL A 57 14.06 -9.53 0.94
N HIS A 58 14.84 -10.52 1.33
CA HIS A 58 15.49 -10.55 2.64
C HIS A 58 16.58 -9.47 2.74
N MET A 59 16.72 -8.86 3.91
CA MET A 59 17.79 -7.89 4.19
C MET A 59 19.19 -8.45 3.85
N GLY A 60 19.45 -9.72 4.21
CA GLY A 60 20.71 -10.38 3.88
C GLY A 60 20.98 -10.49 2.38
N THR A 61 19.93 -10.75 1.60
CA THR A 61 20.02 -10.80 0.13
C THR A 61 20.35 -9.42 -0.44
N LEU A 62 19.68 -8.36 0.05
CA LEU A 62 19.97 -7.00 -0.39
C LEU A 62 21.38 -6.57 0.00
N LYS A 63 21.81 -6.79 1.26
CA LYS A 63 23.18 -6.52 1.71
C LYS A 63 24.24 -7.24 0.85
N ASN A 64 23.97 -8.48 0.46
CA ASN A 64 24.89 -9.21 -0.42
C ASN A 64 24.97 -8.60 -1.83
N LYS A 65 23.86 -8.06 -2.38
CA LYS A 65 23.88 -7.34 -3.66
C LYS A 65 24.73 -6.07 -3.57
N PHE A 66 24.55 -5.27 -2.52
CA PHE A 66 25.35 -4.06 -2.25
C PHE A 66 26.83 -4.40 -2.09
N LYS A 67 27.14 -5.43 -1.31
CA LYS A 67 28.53 -5.89 -1.12
C LYS A 67 29.20 -6.32 -2.42
N LYS A 68 28.48 -7.06 -3.28
CA LYS A 68 29.00 -7.47 -4.60
C LYS A 68 29.25 -6.30 -5.54
N ALA A 69 28.49 -5.22 -5.39
CA ALA A 69 28.67 -3.98 -6.14
C ALA A 69 29.72 -3.03 -5.51
N GLY A 70 30.39 -3.44 -4.43
CA GLY A 70 31.43 -2.62 -3.77
C GLY A 70 30.93 -1.75 -2.61
N PHE A 71 29.63 -1.68 -2.34
CA PHE A 71 29.02 -0.86 -1.29
C PHE A 71 28.98 -1.59 0.05
N ASN A 72 30.17 -1.88 0.63
CA ASN A 72 30.28 -2.64 1.88
C ASN A 72 29.86 -1.85 3.14
N ASP A 73 29.87 -0.55 3.06
CA ASP A 73 29.61 0.40 4.14
C ASP A 73 28.18 0.97 4.10
N ALA A 74 27.39 0.60 3.10
CA ALA A 74 26.01 1.05 3.01
C ALA A 74 25.18 0.58 4.22
N HIS A 75 24.60 1.53 4.93
CA HIS A 75 23.62 1.25 5.95
C HIS A 75 22.25 1.01 5.29
N ILE A 76 21.64 -0.14 5.60
CA ILE A 76 20.40 -0.59 4.96
C ILE A 76 19.39 -0.89 6.07
N GLU A 77 18.25 -0.20 6.04
CA GLU A 77 17.13 -0.41 6.96
C GLU A 77 15.84 -0.67 6.18
N MET A 78 14.93 -1.44 6.79
CA MET A 78 13.56 -1.50 6.31
C MET A 78 12.86 -0.16 6.54
N ARG A 79 12.01 0.24 5.60
CA ARG A 79 11.18 1.42 5.71
C ARG A 79 10.44 1.50 7.07
N LYS A 80 10.42 2.70 7.63
CA LYS A 80 9.57 3.08 8.78
C LYS A 80 8.62 4.19 8.29
N GLY A 81 7.36 4.14 8.65
CA GLY A 81 6.37 5.11 8.15
C GLY A 81 5.83 4.78 6.75
N THR A 82 5.20 5.74 6.09
CA THR A 82 4.63 5.59 4.75
C THR A 82 5.68 5.72 3.64
N VAL A 83 5.36 5.31 2.41
CA VAL A 83 6.24 5.56 1.25
C VAL A 83 6.42 7.05 1.04
N GLN A 84 5.35 7.84 1.22
CA GLN A 84 5.42 9.29 1.10
C GLN A 84 6.38 9.91 2.12
N ASP A 85 6.32 9.48 3.39
CA ASP A 85 7.26 9.96 4.43
C ASP A 85 8.72 9.69 4.05
N CYS A 86 9.00 8.55 3.41
CA CYS A 86 10.35 8.21 2.96
C CYS A 86 10.81 9.06 1.78
N VAL A 87 9.89 9.33 0.82
CA VAL A 87 10.16 10.22 -0.32
C VAL A 87 10.42 11.65 0.18
N ASP A 88 9.59 12.14 1.10
CA ASP A 88 9.74 13.48 1.68
C ASP A 88 11.04 13.58 2.47
N TYR A 89 11.40 12.54 3.22
CA TYR A 89 12.67 12.49 3.94
C TYR A 89 13.89 12.53 3.02
N CYS A 90 13.86 11.82 1.87
CA CYS A 90 14.93 11.82 0.87
C CYS A 90 14.87 13.02 -0.10
N SER A 91 13.99 13.99 0.14
CA SER A 91 13.88 15.22 -0.64
C SER A 91 13.81 16.48 0.23
N LYS A 92 14.07 16.35 1.54
CA LYS A 92 14.08 17.48 2.47
C LYS A 92 15.18 18.51 2.09
N GLU A 93 14.93 19.79 2.35
CA GLU A 93 15.84 20.86 1.98
C GLU A 93 16.91 21.17 3.05
N GLU A 94 16.64 20.86 4.30
CA GLU A 94 17.42 21.32 5.46
C GLU A 94 18.87 20.86 5.46
N THR A 95 19.16 19.63 4.99
CA THR A 95 20.51 19.02 5.00
C THR A 95 21.02 18.71 3.59
N ARG A 96 20.22 19.09 2.55
CA ARG A 96 20.55 18.78 1.18
C ARG A 96 21.72 19.62 0.65
N VAL A 97 22.71 18.95 0.11
CA VAL A 97 23.82 19.55 -0.61
C VAL A 97 23.56 19.51 -2.12
N ASP A 98 23.04 18.38 -2.63
CA ASP A 98 22.72 18.20 -4.05
C ASP A 98 21.61 17.14 -4.25
N GLY A 99 20.90 17.21 -5.40
CA GLY A 99 19.73 16.36 -5.72
C GLY A 99 18.40 17.07 -5.43
N PRO A 100 17.28 16.39 -5.22
CA PRO A 100 17.15 14.92 -5.26
C PRO A 100 17.15 14.34 -6.69
N TRP A 101 17.75 13.19 -6.86
CA TRP A 101 17.73 12.38 -8.08
C TRP A 101 16.73 11.24 -7.96
N ARG A 102 16.09 10.88 -9.07
CA ARG A 102 15.03 9.87 -9.10
C ARG A 102 15.20 8.94 -10.30
N GLY A 103 14.88 7.67 -10.11
CA GLY A 103 14.79 6.68 -11.18
C GLY A 103 13.65 5.69 -10.94
N GLY A 104 13.08 5.19 -12.03
CA GLY A 104 11.90 4.34 -11.99
C GLY A 104 10.64 5.06 -11.49
N GLU A 105 9.55 4.30 -11.35
CA GLU A 105 8.27 4.81 -10.84
C GLU A 105 8.04 4.30 -9.41
N ILE A 106 8.11 5.20 -8.43
CA ILE A 106 7.83 4.89 -7.03
C ILE A 106 6.32 4.78 -6.86
N ASN A 107 5.86 3.61 -6.42
CA ASN A 107 4.46 3.40 -6.07
C ASN A 107 4.17 3.97 -4.67
N LEU A 108 3.51 5.12 -4.65
CA LEU A 108 3.14 5.81 -3.41
C LEU A 108 2.01 5.14 -2.64
N LYS A 109 1.34 4.15 -3.24
CA LYS A 109 0.29 3.40 -2.55
C LYS A 109 0.94 2.47 -1.54
N ASP A 110 0.67 2.72 -0.26
CA ASP A 110 1.07 1.81 0.82
C ASP A 110 0.27 0.50 0.73
N GLN A 111 0.72 -0.38 -0.17
CA GLN A 111 0.04 -1.66 -0.41
C GLN A 111 0.44 -2.76 0.58
N GLN A 112 1.30 -2.48 1.55
CA GLN A 112 1.66 -3.46 2.57
C GLN A 112 0.48 -3.65 3.55
N GLY A 113 -0.38 -4.61 3.23
CA GLY A 113 -1.54 -5.00 4.05
C GLY A 113 -2.85 -4.30 3.70
N SER A 114 -2.89 -3.35 2.76
CA SER A 114 -4.13 -2.79 2.24
C SER A 114 -4.74 -3.78 1.24
N ARG A 115 -5.83 -4.41 1.62
CA ARG A 115 -6.65 -5.21 0.71
C ARG A 115 -7.49 -4.26 -0.13
N SER A 116 -6.90 -3.76 -1.23
CA SER A 116 -7.60 -2.90 -2.18
C SER A 116 -8.82 -3.58 -2.80
N ASP A 117 -8.76 -4.91 -2.96
CA ASP A 117 -9.87 -5.77 -3.34
C ASP A 117 -11.05 -5.65 -2.36
N LEU A 118 -10.79 -5.82 -1.07
CA LEU A 118 -11.82 -5.70 -0.03
C LEU A 118 -12.34 -4.25 0.12
N ALA A 119 -11.47 -3.27 -0.05
CA ALA A 119 -11.88 -1.86 0.02
C ALA A 119 -12.83 -1.50 -1.13
N GLU A 120 -12.57 -2.00 -2.33
CA GLU A 120 -13.44 -1.81 -3.49
C GLU A 120 -14.79 -2.52 -3.31
N LEU A 121 -14.79 -3.78 -2.88
CA LEU A 121 -16.03 -4.52 -2.58
C LEU A 121 -16.85 -3.82 -1.49
N ARG A 122 -16.18 -3.32 -0.44
CA ARG A 122 -16.82 -2.52 0.61
C ARG A 122 -17.47 -1.26 0.06
N ARG A 123 -16.78 -0.55 -0.84
CA ARG A 123 -17.29 0.66 -1.48
C ARG A 123 -18.58 0.37 -2.25
N GLN A 124 -18.60 -0.67 -3.09
CA GLN A 124 -19.78 -1.07 -3.86
C GLN A 124 -20.99 -1.34 -2.95
N ILE A 125 -20.81 -2.07 -1.86
CA ILE A 125 -21.90 -2.29 -0.89
C ILE A 125 -22.37 -0.98 -0.27
N MET A 126 -21.46 -0.09 0.13
CA MET A 126 -21.85 1.19 0.75
C MET A 126 -22.56 2.13 -0.24
N ASP A 127 -22.23 2.07 -1.53
CA ASP A 127 -22.87 2.83 -2.61
C ASP A 127 -24.25 2.27 -2.97
N GLY A 128 -24.67 1.13 -2.39
CA GLY A 128 -26.02 0.61 -2.50
C GLY A 128 -26.15 -0.72 -3.23
N ALA A 129 -25.07 -1.27 -3.77
CA ALA A 129 -25.10 -2.58 -4.41
C ALA A 129 -25.54 -3.67 -3.43
N SER A 130 -26.29 -4.65 -3.92
CA SER A 130 -26.58 -5.87 -3.16
C SER A 130 -25.39 -6.82 -3.17
N VAL A 131 -25.32 -7.70 -2.17
CA VAL A 131 -24.26 -8.73 -2.13
C VAL A 131 -24.30 -9.63 -3.35
N SER A 132 -25.50 -9.92 -3.86
CA SER A 132 -25.68 -10.75 -5.07
C SER A 132 -25.11 -10.07 -6.31
N GLU A 133 -25.35 -8.77 -6.49
CA GLU A 133 -24.77 -8.01 -7.61
C GLU A 133 -23.25 -7.98 -7.54
N VAL A 134 -22.68 -7.74 -6.35
CA VAL A 134 -21.22 -7.75 -6.15
C VAL A 134 -20.62 -9.12 -6.49
N LEU A 135 -21.28 -10.21 -6.06
CA LEU A 135 -20.82 -11.57 -6.37
C LEU A 135 -20.90 -11.93 -7.86
N LEU A 136 -21.94 -11.45 -8.55
CA LEU A 136 -22.14 -11.72 -9.98
C LEU A 136 -21.18 -10.92 -10.88
N ASN A 137 -20.77 -9.73 -10.44
CA ASN A 137 -19.88 -8.83 -11.18
C ASN A 137 -18.40 -9.02 -10.84
N ASP A 138 -18.07 -9.95 -9.92
CA ASP A 138 -16.70 -10.20 -9.49
C ASP A 138 -16.04 -11.33 -10.30
N ASP A 139 -15.51 -10.99 -11.47
CA ASP A 139 -14.83 -11.94 -12.37
C ASP A 139 -13.63 -12.64 -11.70
N ALA A 140 -13.01 -12.01 -10.70
CA ALA A 140 -11.86 -12.56 -9.98
C ALA A 140 -12.25 -13.51 -8.83
N CYS A 141 -13.54 -13.71 -8.57
CA CYS A 141 -14.09 -14.53 -7.48
C CYS A 141 -13.56 -14.15 -6.08
N GLN A 142 -13.18 -12.90 -5.89
CA GLN A 142 -12.64 -12.41 -4.62
C GLN A 142 -13.75 -12.15 -3.60
N ALA A 143 -14.90 -11.67 -4.05
CA ALA A 143 -16.07 -11.40 -3.23
C ALA A 143 -16.59 -12.66 -2.50
N ALA A 144 -16.43 -13.84 -3.13
CA ALA A 144 -16.82 -15.12 -2.54
C ALA A 144 -16.10 -15.40 -1.19
N ARG A 145 -14.88 -14.92 -1.01
CA ARG A 145 -14.09 -15.05 0.24
C ARG A 145 -14.65 -14.17 1.36
N TYR A 146 -15.38 -13.12 1.03
CA TYR A 146 -15.84 -12.10 1.97
C TYR A 146 -17.35 -12.03 2.08
N THR A 147 -18.09 -12.99 1.52
CA THR A 147 -19.56 -12.99 1.45
C THR A 147 -20.22 -12.70 2.80
N ARG A 148 -19.74 -13.33 3.88
CA ARG A 148 -20.27 -13.09 5.22
C ARG A 148 -20.07 -11.63 5.66
N TYR A 149 -18.86 -11.10 5.50
CA TYR A 149 -18.56 -9.71 5.83
C TYR A 149 -19.43 -8.74 5.01
N LEU A 150 -19.55 -8.97 3.71
CA LEU A 150 -20.34 -8.12 2.81
C LEU A 150 -21.85 -8.17 3.17
N SER A 151 -22.37 -9.34 3.57
CA SER A 151 -23.76 -9.50 4.03
C SER A 151 -24.02 -8.76 5.34
N GLU A 152 -23.12 -8.86 6.30
CA GLU A 152 -23.20 -8.13 7.56
C GLU A 152 -23.11 -6.61 7.33
N LEU A 153 -22.24 -6.17 6.43
CA LEU A 153 -22.09 -4.76 6.05
C LEU A 153 -23.36 -4.21 5.37
N ALA A 154 -23.94 -4.94 4.41
CA ALA A 154 -25.17 -4.56 3.74
C ALA A 154 -26.34 -4.45 4.74
N THR A 155 -26.45 -5.42 5.64
CA THR A 155 -27.46 -5.42 6.71
C THR A 155 -27.27 -4.21 7.65
N ALA A 156 -26.04 -3.90 8.03
CA ALA A 156 -25.75 -2.73 8.87
C ALA A 156 -26.09 -1.41 8.17
N ARG A 157 -25.71 -1.26 6.89
CA ARG A 157 -26.08 -0.13 6.03
C ARG A 157 -27.60 0.07 6.00
N ASP A 158 -28.33 -0.99 5.73
CA ASP A 158 -29.79 -0.93 5.58
C ASP A 158 -30.49 -0.64 6.91
N ARG A 159 -29.98 -1.15 8.03
CA ARG A 159 -30.46 -0.78 9.38
C ARG A 159 -30.28 0.72 9.67
N VAL A 160 -29.12 1.28 9.29
CA VAL A 160 -28.88 2.73 9.48
C VAL A 160 -29.81 3.55 8.58
N LYS A 161 -29.98 3.14 7.33
CA LYS A 161 -30.77 3.86 6.34
C LYS A 161 -32.28 3.76 6.58
N TYR A 162 -32.77 2.57 6.95
CA TYR A 162 -34.20 2.28 7.00
C TYR A 162 -34.72 1.90 8.40
N GLY A 163 -33.86 1.58 9.35
CA GLY A 163 -34.22 1.02 10.64
C GLY A 163 -35.03 1.95 11.56
N ARG A 164 -35.08 3.25 11.23
CA ARG A 164 -35.88 4.26 11.95
C ARG A 164 -37.11 4.75 11.17
N GLN A 165 -37.35 4.21 9.98
CA GLN A 165 -38.52 4.59 9.18
C GLN A 165 -39.70 3.73 9.60
N LEU A 166 -40.80 4.43 10.01
CA LEU A 166 -42.10 3.79 10.14
C LEU A 166 -42.55 3.39 8.72
N ARG A 167 -42.85 2.13 8.54
CA ARG A 167 -43.41 1.64 7.28
C ARG A 167 -44.94 1.64 7.40
N ASP A 168 -45.63 2.24 6.46
CA ASP A 168 -47.05 2.04 6.30
C ASP A 168 -47.28 0.61 5.78
N ILE A 169 -47.84 -0.23 6.66
CA ILE A 169 -48.13 -1.62 6.33
C ILE A 169 -49.61 -1.74 6.09
N THR A 170 -49.97 -2.06 4.85
CA THR A 170 -51.37 -2.43 4.54
C THR A 170 -51.51 -3.94 4.60
N VAL A 171 -52.33 -4.42 5.50
CA VAL A 171 -52.61 -5.84 5.63
C VAL A 171 -53.89 -6.17 4.89
N HIS A 172 -53.80 -6.99 3.85
CA HIS A 172 -54.98 -7.50 3.13
C HIS A 172 -55.36 -8.86 3.68
N TYR A 173 -56.53 -8.96 4.24
CA TYR A 173 -57.13 -10.24 4.62
C TYR A 173 -57.96 -10.78 3.47
N LEU A 174 -57.53 -11.89 2.88
CA LEU A 174 -58.30 -12.62 1.90
C LEU A 174 -58.95 -13.81 2.60
N TRP A 175 -60.26 -13.83 2.63
CA TRP A 175 -61.03 -14.96 3.14
C TRP A 175 -62.11 -15.36 2.15
N GLY A 176 -62.43 -16.61 2.09
CA GLY A 176 -63.42 -17.20 1.20
C GLY A 176 -63.54 -18.71 1.43
N ASP A 177 -64.40 -19.35 0.70
CA ASP A 177 -64.58 -20.80 0.80
C ASP A 177 -63.27 -21.56 0.50
N PRO A 178 -63.06 -22.74 1.09
CA PRO A 178 -61.85 -23.55 0.83
C PRO A 178 -61.68 -23.82 -0.67
N GLY A 179 -60.55 -23.41 -1.25
CA GLY A 179 -60.18 -23.64 -2.62
C GLY A 179 -60.30 -22.44 -3.57
N VAL A 180 -60.77 -21.28 -3.13
CA VAL A 180 -60.87 -20.04 -3.94
C VAL A 180 -59.58 -19.25 -4.08
N GLY A 181 -58.49 -19.62 -3.39
CA GLY A 181 -57.23 -18.93 -3.44
C GLY A 181 -56.11 -19.83 -4.00
N LYS A 182 -56.04 -19.99 -5.31
CA LYS A 182 -54.88 -20.51 -5.99
C LYS A 182 -54.23 -19.46 -6.83
#